data_f2028742ab8beed1c3737b9d823b4bfa
#
_entry.id   f2028742ab8beed1c3737b9d823b4bfa
#
_cell.length_a   1.000
_cell.length_b   1.000
_cell.length_c   1.000
_cell.angle_alpha   90.00
_cell.angle_beta   90.00
_cell.angle_gamma   90.00
#
_symmetry.space_group_name_H-M   'P 1'
#
loop_
_entity.id
_entity.type
_entity.pdbx_description
1 polymer ?
#
loop_
_entity_poly.entity_id
_entity_poly.type
_entity_poly.pdbx_seq_one_letter_code
_entity_poly.pdbx_strand_id
1 'polypeptide(L)'
;MDYITWSYKIVNRMRGLGLVTQNVLDLHQFGPKVVNTDMPGREFDAAWKGIGRYARLVLWVLVPFYVMWFFLFGTKAFLARSLEMDDLPSRQDVLGYGDEFERFEDLVMTQRDKLLVQQIARYHDLHHSESKVVAILYGASHMRPVLTVLREKHKYRIAQAEWVTVFSY
;
A
#
# COMPACT_ATOMS: atom_id res chain seq x y z
N MET A 1 -0.62 -15.24 3.84
CA MET A 1 -0.92 -13.94 3.25
C MET A 1 -2.43 -13.67 3.14
N ASP A 2 -3.23 -14.66 2.79
CA ASP A 2 -4.69 -14.48 2.59
C ASP A 2 -5.44 -13.92 3.79
N TYR A 3 -4.91 -14.09 5.00
CA TYR A 3 -5.57 -13.66 6.22
C TYR A 3 -5.54 -12.15 6.42
N ILE A 4 -4.40 -11.49 6.19
CA ILE A 4 -4.29 -10.02 6.31
C ILE A 4 -5.05 -9.35 5.15
N THR A 5 -4.94 -9.90 3.94
CA THR A 5 -5.67 -9.39 2.78
C THR A 5 -7.17 -9.68 2.83
N TRP A 6 -7.62 -10.62 3.66
CA TRP A 6 -9.02 -10.92 3.85
C TRP A 6 -9.81 -9.73 4.41
N SER A 7 -9.16 -8.92 5.25
CA SER A 7 -9.74 -7.68 5.76
C SER A 7 -10.19 -6.73 4.65
N TYR A 8 -9.40 -6.58 3.60
CA TYR A 8 -9.76 -5.75 2.44
C TYR A 8 -10.92 -6.34 1.62
N LYS A 9 -11.04 -7.66 1.56
CA LYS A 9 -12.13 -8.33 0.85
C LYS A 9 -13.48 -8.14 1.55
N ILE A 10 -13.48 -7.97 2.86
CA ILE A 10 -14.70 -7.70 3.64
C ILE A 10 -15.25 -6.31 3.35
N VAL A 11 -14.38 -5.31 3.15
CA VAL A 11 -14.80 -3.94 2.84
C VAL A 11 -15.71 -3.89 1.61
N ASN A 12 -15.47 -4.75 0.62
CA ASN A 12 -16.34 -4.91 -0.56
C ASN A 12 -17.77 -5.38 -0.23
N ARG A 13 -17.93 -6.09 0.87
CA ARG A 13 -19.23 -6.63 1.29
C ARG A 13 -19.98 -5.70 2.21
N MET A 14 -19.37 -4.60 2.63
CA MET A 14 -19.98 -3.62 3.52
C MET A 14 -20.99 -2.79 2.75
N ARG A 15 -22.26 -3.00 3.06
CA ARG A 15 -23.38 -2.26 2.46
C ARG A 15 -23.24 -0.76 2.80
N GLY A 16 -23.33 0.08 1.77
CA GLY A 16 -23.32 1.55 1.92
C GLY A 16 -21.97 2.24 1.73
N LEU A 17 -20.84 1.54 1.71
CA LEU A 17 -19.54 2.17 1.41
C LEU A 17 -19.38 2.46 -0.09
N GLY A 18 -19.95 1.60 -0.97
CA GLY A 18 -19.82 1.76 -2.42
C GLY A 18 -18.37 1.64 -2.93
N LEU A 19 -17.47 1.07 -2.11
CA LEU A 19 -16.08 0.89 -2.47
C LEU A 19 -15.90 -0.38 -3.30
N VAL A 20 -14.99 -0.31 -4.26
CA VAL A 20 -14.63 -1.42 -5.15
C VAL A 20 -13.18 -1.79 -4.89
N THR A 21 -12.91 -3.08 -4.69
CA THR A 21 -11.52 -3.53 -4.52
C THR A 21 -10.81 -3.61 -5.87
N GLN A 22 -9.51 -3.41 -5.85
CA GLN A 22 -8.66 -3.47 -7.03
C GLN A 22 -8.79 -4.80 -7.81
N ASN A 23 -9.15 -5.90 -7.14
CA ASN A 23 -9.33 -7.21 -7.77
C ASN A 23 -10.49 -7.29 -8.78
N VAL A 24 -11.37 -6.29 -8.79
CA VAL A 24 -12.45 -6.17 -9.79
C VAL A 24 -11.92 -5.63 -11.12
N LEU A 25 -10.78 -4.94 -11.08
CA LEU A 25 -10.14 -4.43 -12.29
C LEU A 25 -9.40 -5.57 -12.99
N ASP A 26 -9.84 -5.89 -14.18
CA ASP A 26 -9.12 -6.82 -15.05
C ASP A 26 -7.93 -6.09 -15.68
N LEU A 27 -6.78 -6.16 -15.00
CA LEU A 27 -5.54 -5.55 -15.48
C LEU A 27 -5.00 -6.29 -16.73
N HIS A 28 -5.44 -7.53 -17.00
CA HIS A 28 -5.01 -8.29 -18.17
C HIS A 28 -5.49 -7.65 -19.49
N GLN A 29 -6.58 -6.87 -19.43
CA GLN A 29 -7.04 -6.11 -20.61
C GLN A 29 -5.99 -5.13 -21.16
N PHE A 30 -5.04 -4.70 -20.30
CA PHE A 30 -3.92 -3.85 -20.71
C PHE A 30 -2.74 -4.65 -21.31
N GLY A 31 -2.86 -5.99 -21.34
CA GLY A 31 -1.90 -6.91 -21.95
C GLY A 31 -0.54 -6.92 -21.23
N PRO A 32 0.55 -7.24 -21.96
CA PRO A 32 1.88 -7.40 -21.36
C PRO A 32 2.52 -6.08 -20.87
N LYS A 33 1.82 -4.97 -21.01
CA LYS A 33 2.27 -3.64 -20.56
C LYS A 33 2.12 -3.45 -19.04
N VAL A 34 1.39 -4.33 -18.36
CA VAL A 34 1.22 -4.25 -16.90
C VAL A 34 2.35 -5.02 -16.22
N VAL A 35 3.13 -4.31 -15.42
CA VAL A 35 4.20 -4.89 -14.61
C VAL A 35 3.78 -4.84 -13.14
N ASN A 36 3.64 -6.00 -12.52
CA ASN A 36 3.42 -6.09 -11.09
C ASN A 36 4.77 -5.95 -10.37
N THR A 37 4.92 -4.87 -9.62
CA THR A 37 6.16 -4.54 -8.89
C THR A 37 6.10 -4.93 -7.42
N ASP A 38 5.00 -5.53 -6.98
CA ASP A 38 4.83 -5.91 -5.58
C ASP A 38 5.66 -7.15 -5.21
N MET A 39 5.92 -7.27 -3.92
CA MET A 39 6.68 -8.41 -3.38
C MET A 39 5.97 -9.73 -3.69
N PRO A 40 6.67 -10.72 -4.24
CA PRO A 40 6.12 -12.05 -4.45
C PRO A 40 5.64 -12.68 -3.13
N GLY A 41 4.50 -13.38 -3.16
CA GLY A 41 3.91 -13.98 -1.97
C GLY A 41 4.87 -14.89 -1.20
N ARG A 42 5.76 -15.61 -1.89
CA ARG A 42 6.78 -16.48 -1.23
C ARG A 42 7.81 -15.67 -0.42
N GLU A 43 8.23 -14.53 -0.94
CA GLU A 43 9.17 -13.63 -0.25
C GLU A 43 8.49 -13.00 0.96
N PHE A 44 7.24 -12.56 0.80
CA PHE A 44 6.44 -12.07 1.91
C PHE A 44 6.26 -13.13 3.00
N ASP A 45 5.94 -14.37 2.65
CA ASP A 45 5.76 -15.47 3.61
C ASP A 45 7.06 -15.81 4.34
N ALA A 46 8.21 -15.73 3.65
CA ALA A 46 9.52 -15.92 4.26
C ALA A 46 9.84 -14.80 5.27
N ALA A 47 9.63 -13.55 4.88
CA ALA A 47 9.84 -12.39 5.74
C ALA A 47 8.85 -12.37 6.92
N TRP A 48 7.59 -12.75 6.70
CA TRP A 48 6.58 -12.92 7.76
C TRP A 48 7.01 -13.94 8.82
N LYS A 49 7.67 -15.02 8.42
CA LYS A 49 8.21 -16.00 9.38
C LYS A 49 9.34 -15.42 10.23
N GLY A 50 10.07 -14.43 9.73
CA GLY A 50 11.11 -13.71 10.45
C GLY A 50 10.59 -12.75 11.54
N ILE A 51 9.30 -12.41 11.51
CA ILE A 51 8.68 -11.59 12.55
C ILE A 51 8.51 -12.43 13.84
N GLY A 52 8.75 -11.84 14.98
CA GLY A 52 8.63 -12.49 16.28
C GLY A 52 7.27 -13.17 16.50
N ARG A 53 7.25 -14.24 17.24
CA ARG A 53 6.04 -15.04 17.50
C ARG A 53 4.97 -14.22 18.22
N TYR A 54 5.39 -13.32 19.11
CA TYR A 54 4.49 -12.45 19.87
C TYR A 54 3.77 -11.48 18.95
N ALA A 55 4.50 -10.74 18.11
CA ALA A 55 3.90 -9.80 17.17
C ALA A 55 2.95 -10.50 16.18
N ARG A 56 3.31 -11.69 15.69
CA ARG A 56 2.41 -12.49 14.85
C ARG A 56 1.13 -12.90 15.56
N LEU A 57 1.22 -13.32 16.83
CA LEU A 57 0.05 -13.67 17.63
C LEU A 57 -0.87 -12.45 17.84
N VAL A 58 -0.28 -11.31 18.19
CA VAL A 58 -1.01 -10.05 18.38
C VAL A 58 -1.73 -9.65 17.09
N LEU A 59 -1.03 -9.65 15.96
CA LEU A 59 -1.64 -9.32 14.67
C LEU A 59 -2.72 -10.34 14.28
N TRP A 60 -2.52 -11.61 14.60
CA TRP A 60 -3.49 -12.67 14.32
C TRP A 60 -4.79 -12.52 15.11
N VAL A 61 -4.74 -11.93 16.29
CA VAL A 61 -5.91 -11.62 17.12
C VAL A 61 -6.50 -10.26 16.79
N LEU A 62 -5.66 -9.23 16.67
CA LEU A 62 -6.14 -7.85 16.48
C LEU A 62 -6.76 -7.63 15.10
N VAL A 63 -6.19 -8.22 14.04
CA VAL A 63 -6.71 -8.01 12.68
C VAL A 63 -8.15 -8.47 12.54
N PRO A 64 -8.56 -9.70 12.92
CA PRO A 64 -9.97 -10.10 12.81
C PRO A 64 -10.88 -9.30 13.74
N PHE A 65 -10.39 -8.93 14.93
CA PHE A 65 -11.17 -8.08 15.83
C PHE A 65 -11.43 -6.70 15.21
N TYR A 66 -10.40 -6.08 14.62
CA TYR A 66 -10.51 -4.80 13.92
C TYR A 66 -11.44 -4.91 12.71
N VAL A 67 -11.31 -5.98 11.91
CA VAL A 67 -12.18 -6.23 10.77
C VAL A 67 -13.64 -6.40 11.18
N MET A 68 -13.90 -7.16 12.25
CA MET A 68 -15.24 -7.36 12.79
C MET A 68 -15.82 -6.03 13.31
N TRP A 69 -15.02 -5.27 14.05
CA TRP A 69 -15.41 -3.95 14.55
C TRP A 69 -15.75 -3.01 13.39
N PHE A 70 -14.89 -2.96 12.39
CA PHE A 70 -15.09 -2.14 11.21
C PHE A 70 -16.32 -2.59 10.40
N PHE A 71 -16.56 -3.89 10.31
CA PHE A 71 -17.75 -4.44 9.65
C PHE A 71 -19.05 -4.02 10.34
N LEU A 72 -19.06 -3.98 11.68
CA LEU A 72 -20.25 -3.66 12.47
C LEU A 72 -20.52 -2.14 12.55
N PHE A 73 -19.47 -1.35 12.67
CA PHE A 73 -19.55 0.08 13.00
C PHE A 73 -18.91 1.00 11.95
N GLY A 74 -18.24 0.44 10.94
CA GLY A 74 -17.54 1.21 9.94
C GLY A 74 -18.50 2.01 9.05
N THR A 75 -18.25 3.32 8.98
CA THR A 75 -18.94 4.24 8.08
C THR A 75 -17.92 4.89 7.13
N LYS A 76 -18.41 5.56 6.08
CA LYS A 76 -17.53 6.34 5.20
C LYS A 76 -16.76 7.42 5.97
N ALA A 77 -17.43 8.10 6.91
CA ALA A 77 -16.80 9.10 7.75
C ALA A 77 -15.73 8.50 8.67
N PHE A 78 -15.97 7.31 9.23
CA PHE A 78 -14.98 6.60 10.03
C PHE A 78 -13.76 6.22 9.18
N LEU A 79 -13.98 5.69 7.98
CA LEU A 79 -12.90 5.34 7.05
C LEU A 79 -12.07 6.57 6.65
N ALA A 80 -12.72 7.67 6.28
CA ALA A 80 -12.05 8.92 5.93
C ALA A 80 -11.17 9.44 7.08
N ARG A 81 -11.75 9.48 8.29
CA ARG A 81 -11.02 9.92 9.48
C ARG A 81 -9.83 9.01 9.84
N SER A 82 -9.96 7.71 9.61
CA SER A 82 -8.86 6.76 9.82
C SER A 82 -7.73 6.99 8.82
N LEU A 83 -8.04 7.28 7.55
CA LEU A 83 -7.04 7.60 6.53
C LEU A 83 -6.33 8.93 6.84
N GLU A 84 -7.07 9.97 7.24
CA GLU A 84 -6.48 11.26 7.61
C GLU A 84 -5.51 11.14 8.80
N MET A 85 -5.82 10.28 9.76
CA MET A 85 -4.93 10.06 10.92
C MET A 85 -3.64 9.33 10.55
N ASP A 86 -3.63 8.51 9.52
CA ASP A 86 -2.44 7.78 9.08
C ASP A 86 -1.44 8.69 8.35
N ASP A 87 -1.89 9.83 7.82
CA ASP A 87 -1.04 10.82 7.16
C ASP A 87 -0.31 11.77 8.14
N LEU A 88 -0.62 11.73 9.44
CA LEU A 88 0.02 12.59 10.43
C LEU A 88 1.42 12.08 10.79
N PRO A 89 2.47 12.92 10.64
CA PRO A 89 3.87 12.52 10.94
C PRO A 89 4.12 12.14 12.41
N SER A 90 3.21 12.50 13.31
CA SER A 90 3.36 12.34 14.75
C SER A 90 3.13 10.92 15.30
N ARG A 91 2.71 9.97 14.45
CA ARG A 91 2.44 8.59 14.92
C ARG A 91 3.70 7.76 15.14
N GLN A 92 4.80 8.11 14.51
CA GLN A 92 6.06 7.37 14.64
C GLN A 92 6.71 7.53 16.03
N ASP A 93 6.41 8.63 16.74
CA ASP A 93 7.05 8.94 18.02
C ASP A 93 6.24 8.52 19.26
N VAL A 94 4.96 8.15 19.14
CA VAL A 94 4.06 8.04 20.30
C VAL A 94 3.91 6.61 20.85
N LEU A 95 4.17 5.60 20.05
CA LEU A 95 4.09 4.22 20.50
C LEU A 95 5.41 3.53 20.15
N GLY A 96 6.31 3.48 21.10
CA GLY A 96 7.47 2.58 21.06
C GLY A 96 7.02 1.14 20.99
N TYR A 97 6.51 0.75 19.82
CA TYR A 97 6.32 -0.64 19.50
C TYR A 97 7.70 -1.29 19.47
N GLY A 98 7.88 -2.38 20.23
CA GLY A 98 9.16 -3.07 20.28
C GLY A 98 9.61 -3.52 18.89
N ASP A 99 10.89 -3.82 18.75
CA ASP A 99 11.62 -4.20 17.52
C ASP A 99 10.86 -5.15 16.57
N GLU A 100 9.93 -5.95 17.09
CA GLU A 100 9.14 -6.89 16.29
C GLU A 100 8.09 -6.19 15.40
N PHE A 101 7.47 -5.11 15.89
CA PHE A 101 6.50 -4.33 15.12
C PHE A 101 7.20 -3.44 14.11
N GLU A 102 8.38 -2.91 14.44
CA GLU A 102 9.21 -2.17 13.48
C GLU A 102 9.61 -3.07 12.29
N ARG A 103 9.94 -4.34 12.55
CA ARG A 103 10.21 -5.31 11.48
C ARG A 103 9.00 -5.59 10.60
N PHE A 104 7.80 -5.58 11.18
CA PHE A 104 6.58 -5.74 10.41
C PHE A 104 6.32 -4.52 9.52
N GLU A 105 6.50 -3.31 10.07
CA GLU A 105 6.38 -2.07 9.31
C GLU A 105 7.42 -2.00 8.19
N ASP A 106 8.68 -2.33 8.48
CA ASP A 106 9.73 -2.42 7.47
C ASP A 106 9.37 -3.39 6.34
N LEU A 107 8.82 -4.54 6.69
CA LEU A 107 8.36 -5.52 5.69
C LEU A 107 7.24 -4.97 4.80
N VAL A 108 6.23 -4.36 5.39
CA VAL A 108 5.02 -3.94 4.68
C VAL A 108 5.25 -2.67 3.87
N MET A 109 6.08 -1.76 4.36
CA MET A 109 6.32 -0.45 3.75
C MET A 109 7.68 -0.39 3.06
N THR A 110 8.76 -0.42 3.83
CA THR A 110 10.11 -0.11 3.33
C THR A 110 10.61 -1.08 2.27
N GLN A 111 10.41 -2.38 2.45
CA GLN A 111 10.89 -3.37 1.49
C GLN A 111 10.11 -3.31 0.17
N ARG A 112 8.81 -3.06 0.25
CA ARG A 112 7.98 -2.88 -0.95
C ARG A 112 8.31 -1.59 -1.68
N ASP A 113 8.59 -0.51 -0.96
CA ASP A 113 9.06 0.75 -1.53
C ASP A 113 10.38 0.58 -2.27
N LYS A 114 11.33 -0.15 -1.69
CA LYS A 114 12.61 -0.45 -2.35
C LYS A 114 12.40 -1.20 -3.67
N LEU A 115 11.53 -2.21 -3.69
CA LEU A 115 11.23 -2.95 -4.91
C LEU A 115 10.59 -2.06 -5.98
N LEU A 116 9.60 -1.25 -5.60
CA LEU A 116 8.92 -0.32 -6.49
C LEU A 116 9.90 0.68 -7.11
N VAL A 117 10.70 1.33 -6.26
CA VAL A 117 11.71 2.30 -6.69
C VAL A 117 12.76 1.69 -7.60
N GLN A 118 13.23 0.47 -7.30
CA GLN A 118 14.18 -0.24 -8.15
C GLN A 118 13.59 -0.55 -9.54
N GLN A 119 12.34 -0.97 -9.61
CA GLN A 119 11.68 -1.24 -10.89
C GLN A 119 11.49 0.03 -11.71
N ILE A 120 11.11 1.14 -11.06
CA ILE A 120 10.99 2.44 -11.73
C ILE A 120 12.34 2.89 -12.29
N ALA A 121 13.39 2.80 -11.48
CA ALA A 121 14.74 3.16 -11.92
C ALA A 121 15.20 2.30 -13.09
N ARG A 122 15.01 0.97 -13.00
CA ARG A 122 15.34 0.05 -14.10
C ARG A 122 14.56 0.37 -15.37
N TYR A 123 13.27 0.66 -15.25
CA TYR A 123 12.45 1.00 -16.41
C TYR A 123 12.92 2.32 -17.04
N HIS A 124 13.25 3.31 -16.23
CA HIS A 124 13.81 4.57 -16.70
C HIS A 124 15.13 4.33 -17.46
N ASP A 125 16.07 3.59 -16.87
CA ASP A 125 17.39 3.32 -17.46
C ASP A 125 17.28 2.63 -18.83
N LEU A 126 16.27 1.77 -19.02
CA LEU A 126 16.02 1.06 -20.26
C LEU A 126 15.31 1.89 -21.33
N HIS A 127 14.48 2.86 -20.95
CA HIS A 127 13.54 3.51 -21.86
C HIS A 127 13.58 5.05 -21.85
N HIS A 128 14.53 5.68 -21.13
CA HIS A 128 14.58 7.15 -21.01
C HIS A 128 14.76 7.89 -22.33
N SER A 129 15.32 7.23 -23.34
CA SER A 129 15.47 7.79 -24.71
C SER A 129 14.21 7.64 -25.57
N GLU A 130 13.20 6.92 -25.09
CA GLU A 130 11.98 6.69 -25.82
C GLU A 130 10.86 7.62 -25.32
N SER A 131 10.01 8.10 -26.23
CA SER A 131 8.82 8.87 -25.84
C SER A 131 7.72 7.93 -25.34
N LYS A 132 7.81 7.56 -24.05
CA LYS A 132 6.84 6.67 -23.40
C LYS A 132 6.14 7.35 -22.24
N VAL A 133 4.87 7.03 -22.06
CA VAL A 133 4.09 7.39 -20.89
C VAL A 133 3.96 6.16 -20.00
N VAL A 134 4.30 6.31 -18.73
CA VAL A 134 4.23 5.27 -17.72
C VAL A 134 3.23 5.70 -16.64
N ALA A 135 2.24 4.88 -16.37
CA ALA A 135 1.32 5.06 -15.27
C ALA A 135 1.76 4.19 -14.09
N ILE A 136 1.93 4.80 -12.93
CA ILE A 136 2.25 4.11 -11.68
C ILE A 136 1.00 4.16 -10.82
N LEU A 137 0.38 3.00 -10.60
CA LEU A 137 -0.79 2.84 -9.75
C LEU A 137 -0.37 2.12 -8.47
N TYR A 138 -0.32 2.87 -7.38
CA TYR A 138 0.13 2.34 -6.08
C TYR A 138 -0.56 3.08 -4.93
N GLY A 139 -0.51 2.53 -3.70
CA GLY A 139 -1.06 3.20 -2.53
C GLY A 139 -0.38 4.55 -2.27
N ALA A 140 -1.14 5.55 -1.83
CA ALA A 140 -0.65 6.93 -1.63
C ALA A 140 0.58 7.00 -0.72
N SER A 141 0.63 6.19 0.34
CA SER A 141 1.75 6.09 1.28
C SER A 141 3.09 5.74 0.61
N HIS A 142 3.04 4.97 -0.48
CA HIS A 142 4.22 4.54 -1.25
C HIS A 142 4.69 5.56 -2.31
N MET A 143 3.91 6.61 -2.57
CA MET A 143 4.26 7.57 -3.63
C MET A 143 5.38 8.51 -3.25
N ARG A 144 5.62 8.74 -1.97
CA ARG A 144 6.69 9.64 -1.51
C ARG A 144 8.08 9.19 -1.97
N PRO A 145 8.54 7.94 -1.73
CA PRO A 145 9.81 7.46 -2.24
C PRO A 145 9.90 7.45 -3.78
N VAL A 146 8.80 7.18 -4.47
CA VAL A 146 8.72 7.26 -5.94
C VAL A 146 9.02 8.68 -6.42
N LEU A 147 8.32 9.68 -5.88
CA LEU A 147 8.53 11.08 -6.24
C LEU A 147 9.94 11.54 -5.93
N THR A 148 10.51 11.12 -4.80
CA THR A 148 11.88 11.44 -4.41
C THR A 148 12.88 10.93 -5.46
N VAL A 149 12.79 9.66 -5.85
CA VAL A 149 13.70 9.08 -6.86
C VAL A 149 13.54 9.73 -8.22
N LEU A 150 12.32 9.94 -8.68
CA LEU A 150 12.07 10.59 -9.96
C LEU A 150 12.65 12.01 -9.99
N ARG A 151 12.50 12.79 -8.93
CA ARG A 151 13.01 14.16 -8.85
C ARG A 151 14.51 14.24 -8.65
N GLU A 152 15.05 13.53 -7.67
CA GLU A 152 16.44 13.67 -7.24
C GLU A 152 17.40 12.92 -8.14
N LYS A 153 17.07 11.68 -8.49
CA LYS A 153 17.93 10.83 -9.31
C LYS A 153 17.74 11.09 -10.82
N HIS A 154 16.49 11.12 -11.27
CA HIS A 154 16.17 11.18 -12.69
C HIS A 154 15.77 12.59 -13.18
N LYS A 155 15.76 13.60 -12.28
CA LYS A 155 15.51 15.01 -12.59
C LYS A 155 14.16 15.32 -13.26
N TYR A 156 13.16 14.45 -13.02
CA TYR A 156 11.79 14.72 -13.45
C TYR A 156 11.21 15.94 -12.73
N ARG A 157 10.32 16.65 -13.41
CA ARG A 157 9.58 17.78 -12.85
C ARG A 157 8.10 17.46 -12.83
N ILE A 158 7.42 17.89 -11.78
CA ILE A 158 5.96 17.81 -11.70
C ILE A 158 5.40 18.81 -12.72
N ALA A 159 4.67 18.29 -13.72
CA ALA A 159 4.00 19.11 -14.72
C ALA A 159 2.59 19.50 -14.26
N GLN A 160 1.89 18.58 -13.58
CA GLN A 160 0.54 18.78 -13.12
C GLN A 160 0.29 17.94 -11.85
N ALA A 161 -0.52 18.45 -10.95
CA ALA A 161 -1.04 17.72 -9.81
C ALA A 161 -2.53 18.00 -9.68
N GLU A 162 -3.33 16.97 -9.42
CA GLU A 162 -4.76 17.04 -9.31
C GLU A 162 -5.27 16.18 -8.17
N TRP A 163 -6.25 16.71 -7.42
CA TRP A 163 -6.95 15.95 -6.39
C TRP A 163 -8.24 15.35 -6.96
N VAL A 164 -8.38 14.05 -6.82
CA VAL A 164 -9.60 13.35 -7.24
C VAL A 164 -10.38 12.91 -6.00
N THR A 165 -11.63 13.33 -5.90
CA THR A 165 -12.52 12.89 -4.83
C THR A 165 -12.86 11.42 -5.03
N VAL A 166 -12.43 10.55 -4.12
CA VAL A 166 -12.71 9.12 -4.18
C VAL A 166 -14.11 8.82 -3.66
N PHE A 167 -14.53 9.48 -2.58
CA PHE A 167 -15.89 9.43 -2.03
C PHE A 167 -16.15 10.66 -1.15
N SER A 168 -17.43 10.98 -0.98
CA SER A 168 -17.92 12.01 -0.04
C SER A 168 -18.75 11.35 1.08
N TYR A 169 -18.78 11.97 2.24
CA TYR A 169 -19.52 11.49 3.42
C TYR A 169 -20.22 12.66 4.11
#